data_96f8ec4cf2aa6cb4d0f76831f107358f
#
_entry.id   96f8ec4cf2aa6cb4d0f76831f107358f
#
_cell.length_a   1.000
_cell.length_b   1.000
_cell.length_c   1.000
_cell.angle_alpha   90.00
_cell.angle_beta   90.00
_cell.angle_gamma   90.00
#
_symmetry.space_group_name_H-M   'P 1'
#
loop_
_entity.id
_entity.type
_entity.pdbx_description
1 polymer ?
#
loop_
_entity_poly.entity_id
_entity_poly.type
_entity_poly.pdbx_seq_one_letter_code
_entity_poly.pdbx_strand_id
1 'polypeptide(L)'
;MKTAFVYTDAYMDYDYGPTHPLKVVRLKLTYELIKAYGLLNLPSVQFIPTRKASEEDVALFHSRDYLAALRQASEGISQSSLIPYGLGPGDNPIFKGVYDWSLWVTGATLQAGECVANGEKQTAFNIAGGLHHAQSSRASGFCYINDVVVGISKLIEEGKRVVYIDIDAHHGDGVQEAFYNTDKVLTISLHESGYTLFPGTGHEDEIGVGEGMGYSVNVPFPPMTDDESYLWAFEEIVPPLVKGFGPDVVVTQLGVDTFYDDPLA
;
A
#
# COMPACT_ATOMS: atom_id res chain seq x y z
N MET A 1 -16.05 19.22 2.06
CA MET A 1 -14.94 18.33 1.63
C MET A 1 -15.40 17.54 0.42
N LYS A 2 -14.59 17.39 -0.62
CA LYS A 2 -14.92 16.58 -1.81
C LYS A 2 -14.07 15.33 -1.79
N THR A 3 -14.71 14.15 -1.86
CA THR A 3 -14.05 12.84 -1.77
C THR A 3 -14.22 12.06 -3.07
N ALA A 4 -13.17 11.41 -3.56
CA ALA A 4 -13.23 10.39 -4.58
C ALA A 4 -13.23 9.00 -3.93
N PHE A 5 -14.08 8.12 -4.42
CA PHE A 5 -14.06 6.70 -4.10
C PHE A 5 -13.79 5.91 -5.39
N VAL A 6 -12.61 5.29 -5.47
CA VAL A 6 -12.15 4.58 -6.67
C VAL A 6 -12.38 3.08 -6.49
N TYR A 7 -13.11 2.45 -7.41
CA TYR A 7 -13.43 1.02 -7.30
C TYR A 7 -13.82 0.42 -8.66
N THR A 8 -13.63 -0.88 -8.82
CA THR A 8 -14.14 -1.68 -9.92
C THR A 8 -14.50 -3.08 -9.48
N ASP A 9 -15.56 -3.64 -10.06
CA ASP A 9 -15.92 -5.06 -9.86
C ASP A 9 -14.95 -6.02 -10.57
N ALA A 10 -14.07 -5.54 -11.46
CA ALA A 10 -13.04 -6.36 -12.11
C ALA A 10 -12.07 -7.03 -11.12
N TYR A 11 -12.01 -6.55 -9.87
CA TYR A 11 -11.26 -7.23 -8.81
C TYR A 11 -11.77 -8.66 -8.56
N MET A 12 -13.07 -8.92 -8.77
CA MET A 12 -13.68 -10.22 -8.49
C MET A 12 -13.35 -11.32 -9.50
N ASP A 13 -12.70 -10.96 -10.61
CA ASP A 13 -12.24 -11.93 -11.60
C ASP A 13 -10.97 -12.71 -11.14
N TYR A 14 -10.42 -12.36 -9.96
CA TYR A 14 -9.15 -12.88 -9.45
C TYR A 14 -9.29 -13.44 -8.04
N ASP A 15 -8.45 -14.43 -7.70
CA ASP A 15 -8.43 -15.05 -6.38
C ASP A 15 -7.03 -15.59 -6.07
N TYR A 16 -6.54 -15.32 -4.86
CA TYR A 16 -5.30 -15.86 -4.32
C TYR A 16 -5.37 -17.36 -3.99
N GLY A 17 -6.57 -17.92 -4.01
CA GLY A 17 -6.82 -19.32 -3.71
C GLY A 17 -7.59 -19.56 -2.39
N PRO A 18 -8.18 -20.75 -2.24
CA PRO A 18 -9.13 -21.03 -1.16
C PRO A 18 -8.51 -20.99 0.24
N THR A 19 -7.21 -21.31 0.36
CA THR A 19 -6.51 -21.37 1.65
C THR A 19 -5.73 -20.09 1.98
N HIS A 20 -5.60 -19.16 1.03
CA HIS A 20 -4.87 -17.92 1.26
C HIS A 20 -5.65 -16.99 2.20
N PRO A 21 -5.01 -16.34 3.20
CA PRO A 21 -5.70 -15.46 4.14
C PRO A 21 -6.28 -14.21 3.46
N LEU A 22 -5.59 -13.59 2.51
CA LEU A 22 -6.11 -12.46 1.76
C LEU A 22 -7.25 -12.92 0.84
N LYS A 23 -8.48 -12.48 1.13
CA LYS A 23 -9.69 -12.79 0.34
C LYS A 23 -10.12 -11.57 -0.47
N VAL A 24 -10.04 -11.65 -1.78
CA VAL A 24 -10.42 -10.54 -2.68
C VAL A 24 -11.91 -10.17 -2.52
N VAL A 25 -12.77 -11.14 -2.18
CA VAL A 25 -14.20 -10.91 -1.93
C VAL A 25 -14.46 -9.83 -0.86
N ARG A 26 -13.53 -9.61 0.08
CA ARG A 26 -13.65 -8.53 1.09
C ARG A 26 -13.85 -7.15 0.45
N LEU A 27 -13.23 -6.91 -0.71
CA LEU A 27 -13.37 -5.64 -1.44
C LEU A 27 -14.82 -5.44 -1.92
N LYS A 28 -15.44 -6.49 -2.44
CA LYS A 28 -16.86 -6.44 -2.85
C LYS A 28 -17.78 -6.23 -1.65
N LEU A 29 -17.54 -6.96 -0.57
CA LEU A 29 -18.35 -6.84 0.64
C LEU A 29 -18.25 -5.43 1.24
N THR A 30 -17.06 -4.85 1.30
CA THR A 30 -16.82 -3.47 1.74
C THR A 30 -17.54 -2.47 0.83
N TYR A 31 -17.43 -2.63 -0.48
CA TYR A 31 -18.14 -1.77 -1.44
C TYR A 31 -19.65 -1.84 -1.26
N GLU A 32 -20.23 -3.04 -1.15
CA GLU A 32 -21.67 -3.20 -0.93
C GLU A 32 -22.12 -2.63 0.44
N LEU A 33 -21.27 -2.74 1.47
CA LEU A 33 -21.55 -2.11 2.76
C LEU A 33 -21.57 -0.57 2.66
N ILE A 34 -20.59 0.03 1.98
CA ILE A 34 -20.52 1.46 1.71
C ILE A 34 -21.78 1.93 0.96
N LYS A 35 -22.26 1.14 -0.02
CA LYS A 35 -23.52 1.40 -0.72
C LYS A 35 -24.72 1.31 0.19
N ALA A 36 -24.81 0.26 1.01
CA ALA A 36 -25.93 0.05 1.93
C ALA A 36 -26.07 1.18 2.96
N TYR A 37 -24.94 1.74 3.41
CA TYR A 37 -24.95 2.94 4.26
C TYR A 37 -25.22 4.24 3.49
N GLY A 38 -25.40 4.20 2.18
CA GLY A 38 -25.71 5.36 1.35
C GLY A 38 -24.53 6.34 1.20
N LEU A 39 -23.29 5.96 1.54
CA LEU A 39 -22.14 6.84 1.52
C LEU A 39 -21.81 7.31 0.10
N LEU A 40 -22.04 6.50 -0.92
CA LEU A 40 -21.83 6.88 -2.32
C LEU A 40 -22.86 7.89 -2.85
N ASN A 41 -23.97 8.08 -2.13
CA ASN A 41 -25.03 9.03 -2.50
C ASN A 41 -24.82 10.43 -1.86
N LEU A 42 -23.80 10.57 -1.01
CA LEU A 42 -23.51 11.85 -0.40
C LEU A 42 -23.04 12.85 -1.48
N PRO A 43 -23.55 14.12 -1.47
CA PRO A 43 -23.19 15.13 -2.47
C PRO A 43 -21.67 15.45 -2.52
N SER A 44 -20.95 15.12 -1.45
CA SER A 44 -19.51 15.31 -1.34
C SER A 44 -18.69 14.14 -1.89
N VAL A 45 -19.31 13.00 -2.21
CA VAL A 45 -18.63 11.78 -2.68
C VAL A 45 -18.86 11.60 -4.18
N GLN A 46 -17.78 11.33 -4.89
CA GLN A 46 -17.83 10.94 -6.30
C GLN A 46 -17.26 9.54 -6.46
N PHE A 47 -18.04 8.64 -7.02
CA PHE A 47 -17.58 7.34 -7.48
C PHE A 47 -16.78 7.50 -8.77
N ILE A 48 -15.58 6.87 -8.82
CA ILE A 48 -14.70 6.87 -9.98
C ILE A 48 -14.43 5.42 -10.38
N PRO A 49 -14.83 4.99 -11.59
CA PRO A 49 -14.47 3.68 -12.11
C PRO A 49 -12.96 3.56 -12.29
N THR A 50 -12.38 2.47 -11.81
CA THR A 50 -10.94 2.24 -11.93
C THR A 50 -10.52 2.00 -13.36
N ARG A 51 -9.38 2.56 -13.78
CA ARG A 51 -8.62 2.16 -14.97
C ARG A 51 -7.37 1.38 -14.54
N LYS A 52 -6.88 0.48 -15.40
CA LYS A 52 -5.60 -0.20 -15.17
C LYS A 52 -4.44 0.80 -15.24
N ALA A 53 -3.43 0.58 -14.41
CA ALA A 53 -2.12 1.21 -14.60
C ALA A 53 -1.47 0.71 -15.89
N SER A 54 -0.65 1.54 -16.50
CA SER A 54 0.22 1.14 -17.62
C SER A 54 1.46 0.40 -17.12
N GLU A 55 2.18 -0.24 -18.03
CA GLU A 55 3.49 -0.84 -17.71
C GLU A 55 4.53 0.22 -17.34
N GLU A 56 4.47 1.37 -17.97
CA GLU A 56 5.32 2.53 -17.68
C GLU A 56 5.09 3.04 -16.26
N ASP A 57 3.83 3.07 -15.81
CA ASP A 57 3.51 3.49 -14.45
C ASP A 57 4.17 2.55 -13.42
N VAL A 58 3.99 1.24 -13.55
CA VAL A 58 4.56 0.29 -12.60
C VAL A 58 6.09 0.18 -12.69
N ALA A 59 6.67 0.52 -13.83
CA ALA A 59 8.12 0.60 -14.05
C ALA A 59 8.77 1.82 -13.39
N LEU A 60 8.00 2.76 -12.81
CA LEU A 60 8.54 3.82 -11.95
C LEU A 60 9.26 3.26 -10.72
N PHE A 61 8.87 2.09 -10.28
CA PHE A 61 9.49 1.42 -9.12
C PHE A 61 10.02 0.03 -9.45
N HIS A 62 9.22 -0.80 -10.11
CA HIS A 62 9.57 -2.19 -10.34
C HIS A 62 10.52 -2.40 -11.51
N SER A 63 11.51 -3.28 -11.32
CA SER A 63 12.45 -3.64 -12.37
C SER A 63 11.74 -4.34 -13.53
N ARG A 64 12.24 -4.13 -14.75
CA ARG A 64 11.68 -4.75 -15.96
C ARG A 64 11.75 -6.28 -15.91
N ASP A 65 12.82 -6.85 -15.32
CA ASP A 65 12.97 -8.29 -15.16
C ASP A 65 11.92 -8.87 -14.23
N TYR A 66 11.62 -8.18 -13.12
CA TYR A 66 10.56 -8.58 -12.22
C TYR A 66 9.17 -8.48 -12.89
N LEU A 67 8.90 -7.39 -13.59
CA LEU A 67 7.63 -7.23 -14.31
C LEU A 67 7.44 -8.30 -15.39
N ALA A 68 8.51 -8.70 -16.07
CA ALA A 68 8.47 -9.80 -17.03
C ALA A 68 8.17 -11.14 -16.32
N ALA A 69 8.81 -11.41 -15.16
CA ALA A 69 8.54 -12.60 -14.35
C ALA A 69 7.10 -12.62 -13.84
N LEU A 70 6.58 -11.49 -13.35
CA LEU A 70 5.20 -11.37 -12.87
C LEU A 70 4.19 -11.58 -14.02
N ARG A 71 4.48 -11.08 -15.21
CA ARG A 71 3.68 -11.33 -16.41
C ARG A 71 3.66 -12.81 -16.78
N GLN A 72 4.82 -13.49 -16.72
CA GLN A 72 4.89 -14.93 -16.91
C GLN A 72 4.07 -15.70 -15.86
N ALA A 73 4.15 -15.29 -14.58
CA ALA A 73 3.33 -15.86 -13.51
C ALA A 73 1.82 -15.68 -13.76
N SER A 74 1.44 -14.62 -14.47
CA SER A 74 0.03 -14.33 -14.83
C SER A 74 -0.61 -15.37 -15.76
N GLU A 75 0.18 -16.25 -16.37
CA GLU A 75 -0.34 -17.42 -17.11
C GLU A 75 -0.87 -18.51 -16.15
N GLY A 76 -0.61 -18.40 -14.85
CA GLY A 76 -1.04 -19.36 -13.83
C GLY A 76 -0.16 -20.62 -13.76
N ILE A 77 1.01 -20.60 -14.39
CA ILE A 77 1.94 -21.73 -14.46
C ILE A 77 3.12 -21.47 -13.50
N SER A 78 3.22 -22.30 -12.46
CA SER A 78 4.35 -22.22 -11.52
C SER A 78 5.63 -22.78 -12.15
N GLN A 79 6.71 -22.03 -12.05
CA GLN A 79 8.04 -22.40 -12.55
C GLN A 79 9.10 -22.06 -11.50
N SER A 80 10.14 -22.89 -11.39
CA SER A 80 11.23 -22.65 -10.42
C SER A 80 12.00 -21.35 -10.69
N SER A 81 12.02 -20.86 -11.92
CA SER A 81 12.62 -19.59 -12.33
C SER A 81 11.92 -18.36 -11.73
N LEU A 82 10.70 -18.50 -11.24
CA LEU A 82 9.91 -17.42 -10.63
C LEU A 82 10.14 -17.28 -9.11
N ILE A 83 10.69 -18.31 -8.47
CA ILE A 83 10.95 -18.31 -7.01
C ILE A 83 11.87 -17.17 -6.57
N PRO A 84 12.97 -16.83 -7.25
CA PRO A 84 13.82 -15.69 -6.86
C PRO A 84 13.09 -14.35 -6.81
N TYR A 85 12.00 -14.22 -7.57
CA TYR A 85 11.14 -13.03 -7.59
C TYR A 85 10.04 -13.05 -6.51
N GLY A 86 10.10 -13.98 -5.55
CA GLY A 86 9.08 -14.13 -4.51
C GLY A 86 7.74 -14.69 -5.02
N LEU A 87 7.70 -15.24 -6.23
CA LEU A 87 6.50 -15.77 -6.88
C LEU A 87 6.48 -17.29 -6.78
N GLY A 88 5.48 -17.86 -6.11
CA GLY A 88 5.40 -19.30 -5.92
C GLY A 88 4.48 -19.72 -4.78
N PRO A 89 4.66 -20.93 -4.25
CA PRO A 89 3.89 -21.38 -3.11
C PRO A 89 4.18 -20.54 -1.85
N GLY A 90 3.17 -20.30 -1.05
CA GLY A 90 3.25 -19.48 0.18
C GLY A 90 2.54 -18.14 0.01
N ASP A 91 3.18 -17.09 0.47
CA ASP A 91 2.57 -15.75 0.63
C ASP A 91 2.15 -15.08 -0.69
N ASN A 92 2.88 -15.37 -1.77
CA ASN A 92 2.61 -14.78 -3.07
C ASN A 92 2.33 -15.89 -4.13
N PRO A 93 1.16 -16.56 -4.04
CA PRO A 93 0.81 -17.66 -4.93
C PRO A 93 0.67 -17.18 -6.38
N ILE A 94 1.03 -18.05 -7.31
CA ILE A 94 0.83 -17.83 -8.73
C ILE A 94 -0.62 -18.17 -9.09
N PHE A 95 -1.32 -17.22 -9.68
CA PHE A 95 -2.66 -17.42 -10.24
C PHE A 95 -2.82 -16.71 -11.58
N LYS A 96 -3.75 -17.23 -12.39
CA LYS A 96 -4.03 -16.64 -13.69
C LYS A 96 -4.50 -15.20 -13.54
N GLY A 97 -3.85 -14.27 -14.23
CA GLY A 97 -4.21 -12.85 -14.24
C GLY A 97 -3.62 -12.05 -13.07
N VAL A 98 -2.66 -12.57 -12.30
CA VAL A 98 -2.04 -11.86 -11.17
C VAL A 98 -1.42 -10.51 -11.60
N TYR A 99 -0.85 -10.42 -12.80
CA TYR A 99 -0.35 -9.16 -13.34
C TYR A 99 -1.47 -8.16 -13.59
N ASP A 100 -2.57 -8.61 -14.21
CA ASP A 100 -3.74 -7.78 -14.48
C ASP A 100 -4.42 -7.29 -13.20
N TRP A 101 -4.55 -8.18 -12.19
CA TRP A 101 -5.00 -7.82 -10.85
C TRP A 101 -4.18 -6.67 -10.27
N SER A 102 -2.86 -6.79 -10.31
CA SER A 102 -1.94 -5.79 -9.79
C SER A 102 -2.06 -4.46 -10.53
N LEU A 103 -2.25 -4.47 -11.85
CA LEU A 103 -2.48 -3.25 -12.64
C LEU A 103 -3.82 -2.57 -12.30
N TRP A 104 -4.89 -3.33 -12.00
CA TRP A 104 -6.15 -2.75 -11.54
C TRP A 104 -5.98 -2.05 -10.20
N VAL A 105 -5.32 -2.68 -9.23
CA VAL A 105 -5.07 -2.11 -7.90
C VAL A 105 -4.24 -0.85 -8.00
N THR A 106 -3.12 -0.90 -8.73
CA THR A 106 -2.21 0.24 -8.90
C THR A 106 -2.89 1.40 -9.65
N GLY A 107 -3.69 1.09 -10.68
CA GLY A 107 -4.44 2.11 -11.42
C GLY A 107 -5.44 2.88 -10.56
N ALA A 108 -6.06 2.21 -9.58
CA ALA A 108 -6.95 2.88 -8.63
C ALA A 108 -6.19 3.83 -7.69
N THR A 109 -5.01 3.44 -7.22
CA THR A 109 -4.14 4.29 -6.38
C THR A 109 -3.63 5.51 -7.17
N LEU A 110 -3.21 5.32 -8.42
CA LEU A 110 -2.82 6.43 -9.29
C LEU A 110 -3.97 7.43 -9.51
N GLN A 111 -5.18 6.94 -9.83
CA GLN A 111 -6.35 7.82 -9.99
C GLN A 111 -6.70 8.57 -8.71
N ALA A 112 -6.58 7.91 -7.55
CA ALA A 112 -6.79 8.56 -6.26
C ALA A 112 -5.78 9.70 -6.06
N GLY A 113 -4.48 9.44 -6.30
CA GLY A 113 -3.42 10.45 -6.24
C GLY A 113 -3.65 11.63 -7.19
N GLU A 114 -3.97 11.36 -8.46
CA GLU A 114 -4.29 12.39 -9.47
C GLU A 114 -5.42 13.33 -9.02
N CYS A 115 -6.51 12.77 -8.48
CA CYS A 115 -7.65 13.57 -8.00
C CYS A 115 -7.26 14.56 -6.90
N VAL A 116 -6.35 14.17 -6.02
CA VAL A 116 -5.87 15.01 -4.92
C VAL A 116 -4.82 16.01 -5.43
N ALA A 117 -3.83 15.55 -6.20
CA ALA A 117 -2.74 16.38 -6.70
C ALA A 117 -3.23 17.54 -7.58
N ASN A 118 -4.27 17.30 -8.38
CA ASN A 118 -4.91 18.31 -9.25
C ASN A 118 -5.87 19.26 -8.50
N GLY A 119 -6.09 19.04 -7.19
CA GLY A 119 -7.00 19.85 -6.38
C GLY A 119 -8.49 19.61 -6.68
N GLU A 120 -8.83 18.59 -7.47
CA GLU A 120 -10.22 18.22 -7.78
C GLU A 120 -10.94 17.69 -6.55
N LYS A 121 -10.20 16.95 -5.72
CA LYS A 121 -10.66 16.35 -4.48
C LYS A 121 -9.72 16.69 -3.33
N GLN A 122 -10.28 16.74 -2.12
CA GLN A 122 -9.50 16.87 -0.89
C GLN A 122 -9.06 15.51 -0.33
N THR A 123 -9.83 14.47 -0.65
CA THR A 123 -9.57 13.10 -0.22
C THR A 123 -9.92 12.15 -1.35
N ALA A 124 -9.14 11.09 -1.51
CA ALA A 124 -9.45 10.00 -2.41
C ALA A 124 -9.19 8.66 -1.71
N PHE A 125 -10.01 7.66 -1.99
CA PHE A 125 -9.97 6.38 -1.30
C PHE A 125 -10.00 5.22 -2.28
N ASN A 126 -9.01 4.31 -2.17
CA ASN A 126 -8.91 3.04 -2.87
C ASN A 126 -8.87 1.91 -1.83
N ILE A 127 -9.89 1.05 -1.78
CA ILE A 127 -9.97 -0.05 -0.81
C ILE A 127 -9.16 -1.29 -1.22
N ALA A 128 -8.61 -1.31 -2.44
CA ALA A 128 -7.86 -2.46 -2.96
C ALA A 128 -6.34 -2.27 -2.85
N GLY A 129 -5.87 -1.03 -2.67
CA GLY A 129 -4.46 -0.68 -2.56
C GLY A 129 -3.87 -0.89 -1.17
N GLY A 130 -2.69 -0.34 -0.98
CA GLY A 130 -1.93 -0.48 0.27
C GLY A 130 -0.98 -1.68 0.27
N LEU A 131 -0.55 -2.16 -0.89
CA LEU A 131 0.29 -3.35 -1.05
C LEU A 131 1.77 -3.01 -0.79
N HIS A 132 2.09 -2.66 0.45
CA HIS A 132 3.28 -1.97 0.91
C HIS A 132 4.54 -2.85 1.03
N HIS A 133 4.41 -4.20 0.93
CA HIS A 133 5.54 -5.13 1.08
C HIS A 133 6.27 -5.47 -0.22
N ALA A 134 5.67 -5.24 -1.40
CA ALA A 134 6.35 -5.53 -2.65
C ALA A 134 7.57 -4.64 -2.82
N GLN A 135 8.72 -5.27 -3.13
CA GLN A 135 9.99 -4.60 -3.35
C GLN A 135 10.22 -4.35 -4.84
N SER A 136 11.23 -3.57 -5.20
CA SER A 136 11.48 -3.20 -6.60
C SER A 136 11.64 -4.39 -7.55
N SER A 137 12.15 -5.52 -7.05
CA SER A 137 12.48 -6.70 -7.85
C SER A 137 11.86 -8.01 -7.35
N ARG A 138 10.92 -7.95 -6.40
CA ARG A 138 10.26 -9.16 -5.89
C ARG A 138 8.93 -8.90 -5.22
N ALA A 139 8.03 -9.88 -5.26
CA ALA A 139 6.83 -9.95 -4.45
C ALA A 139 7.15 -10.35 -3.00
N SER A 140 6.39 -9.85 -2.04
CA SER A 140 6.52 -10.15 -0.62
C SER A 140 5.21 -9.85 0.10
N GLY A 141 4.91 -10.54 1.20
CA GLY A 141 3.78 -10.22 2.09
C GLY A 141 2.44 -10.03 1.36
N PHE A 142 2.07 -10.95 0.47
CA PHE A 142 0.85 -10.91 -0.37
C PHE A 142 0.86 -9.83 -1.47
N CYS A 143 1.89 -8.99 -1.53
CA CYS A 143 2.01 -7.87 -2.45
C CYS A 143 2.84 -8.24 -3.68
N TYR A 144 2.28 -7.98 -4.87
CA TYR A 144 2.99 -8.21 -6.15
C TYR A 144 3.52 -6.90 -6.73
N ILE A 145 2.73 -5.85 -6.76
CA ILE A 145 3.13 -4.50 -7.14
C ILE A 145 2.86 -3.58 -5.96
N ASN A 146 3.83 -2.76 -5.60
CA ASN A 146 3.69 -1.75 -4.57
C ASN A 146 2.99 -0.53 -5.15
N ASP A 147 1.68 -0.55 -5.11
CA ASP A 147 0.83 0.52 -5.64
C ASP A 147 1.05 1.84 -4.90
N VAL A 148 1.41 1.76 -3.62
CA VAL A 148 1.72 2.94 -2.78
C VAL A 148 2.97 3.64 -3.30
N VAL A 149 4.07 2.89 -3.51
CA VAL A 149 5.32 3.46 -4.04
C VAL A 149 5.13 4.02 -5.44
N VAL A 150 4.42 3.31 -6.31
CA VAL A 150 4.11 3.80 -7.67
C VAL A 150 3.30 5.10 -7.61
N GLY A 151 2.27 5.16 -6.76
CA GLY A 151 1.46 6.37 -6.55
C GLY A 151 2.27 7.54 -6.01
N ILE A 152 3.09 7.32 -4.98
CA ILE A 152 3.96 8.36 -4.41
C ILE A 152 5.01 8.82 -5.43
N SER A 153 5.64 7.90 -6.16
CA SER A 153 6.61 8.23 -7.21
C SER A 153 6.01 9.15 -8.26
N LYS A 154 4.75 8.89 -8.65
CA LYS A 154 4.02 9.76 -9.58
C LYS A 154 3.81 11.17 -9.03
N LEU A 155 3.44 11.29 -7.75
CA LEU A 155 3.30 12.58 -7.08
C LEU A 155 4.63 13.36 -7.02
N ILE A 156 5.74 12.64 -6.79
CA ILE A 156 7.10 13.25 -6.78
C ILE A 156 7.49 13.75 -8.17
N GLU A 157 7.18 13.00 -9.24
CA GLU A 157 7.41 13.46 -10.63
C GLU A 157 6.65 14.77 -10.92
N GLU A 158 5.49 14.98 -10.30
CA GLU A 158 4.71 16.20 -10.36
C GLU A 158 5.20 17.32 -9.41
N GLY A 159 6.33 17.10 -8.74
CA GLY A 159 6.97 18.06 -7.84
C GLY A 159 6.34 18.15 -6.45
N LYS A 160 5.52 17.19 -6.05
CA LYS A 160 4.90 17.18 -4.72
C LYS A 160 5.85 16.66 -3.65
N ARG A 161 5.74 17.21 -2.45
CA ARG A 161 6.30 16.65 -1.22
C ARG A 161 5.24 15.78 -0.54
N VAL A 162 5.59 14.55 -0.20
CA VAL A 162 4.62 13.56 0.27
C VAL A 162 4.97 13.08 1.68
N VAL A 163 3.98 13.02 2.57
CA VAL A 163 4.05 12.21 3.79
C VAL A 163 3.31 10.92 3.54
N TYR A 164 3.96 9.80 3.84
CA TYR A 164 3.35 8.49 3.93
C TYR A 164 3.15 8.11 5.38
N ILE A 165 1.93 7.71 5.75
CA ILE A 165 1.59 7.22 7.08
C ILE A 165 1.03 5.81 6.94
N ASP A 166 1.65 4.86 7.61
CA ASP A 166 1.27 3.46 7.62
C ASP A 166 0.81 3.07 9.02
N ILE A 167 -0.41 2.56 9.13
CA ILE A 167 -1.01 2.08 10.38
C ILE A 167 -1.39 0.60 10.32
N ASP A 168 -0.88 -0.13 9.33
CA ASP A 168 -0.93 -1.58 9.27
C ASP A 168 -0.17 -2.18 10.46
N ALA A 169 -0.55 -3.37 10.92
CA ALA A 169 0.19 -4.06 11.99
C ALA A 169 1.61 -4.42 11.56
N HIS A 170 1.86 -4.57 10.24
CA HIS A 170 3.16 -4.90 9.68
C HIS A 170 3.92 -3.65 9.22
N HIS A 171 5.23 -3.65 9.38
CA HIS A 171 6.08 -2.59 8.85
C HIS A 171 5.99 -2.49 7.31
N GLY A 172 5.80 -1.29 6.78
CA GLY A 172 5.77 -1.01 5.34
C GLY A 172 7.16 -1.02 4.69
N ASP A 173 7.83 -2.16 4.71
CA ASP A 173 9.23 -2.33 4.33
C ASP A 173 9.54 -1.92 2.88
N GLY A 174 8.66 -2.29 1.94
CA GLY A 174 8.84 -1.93 0.53
C GLY A 174 8.71 -0.42 0.28
N VAL A 175 7.88 0.28 1.06
CA VAL A 175 7.76 1.74 0.97
C VAL A 175 8.95 2.42 1.60
N GLN A 176 9.39 1.96 2.79
CA GLN A 176 10.60 2.47 3.42
C GLN A 176 11.82 2.32 2.49
N GLU A 177 12.03 1.13 1.92
CA GLU A 177 13.16 0.87 1.02
C GLU A 177 13.17 1.82 -0.20
N ALA A 178 12.00 2.03 -0.80
CA ALA A 178 11.87 2.88 -1.98
C ALA A 178 12.29 4.34 -1.75
N PHE A 179 12.03 4.87 -0.55
CA PHE A 179 12.25 6.26 -0.23
C PHE A 179 13.35 6.51 0.82
N TYR A 180 14.16 5.49 1.14
CA TYR A 180 15.14 5.52 2.22
C TYR A 180 16.28 6.54 2.04
N ASN A 181 16.51 7.01 0.82
CA ASN A 181 17.61 7.91 0.46
C ASN A 181 17.14 9.28 -0.08
N THR A 182 15.89 9.67 0.15
CA THR A 182 15.33 10.95 -0.35
C THR A 182 14.65 11.75 0.74
N ASP A 183 14.74 13.07 0.67
CA ASP A 183 14.06 14.04 1.53
C ASP A 183 12.67 14.49 0.99
N LYS A 184 12.27 13.97 -0.16
CA LYS A 184 10.98 14.32 -0.80
C LYS A 184 9.78 13.61 -0.19
N VAL A 185 10.04 12.47 0.49
CA VAL A 185 9.04 11.66 1.17
C VAL A 185 9.44 11.50 2.63
N LEU A 186 8.51 11.80 3.53
CA LEU A 186 8.62 11.40 4.93
C LEU A 186 7.76 10.14 5.10
N THR A 187 8.38 9.01 5.43
CA THR A 187 7.66 7.77 5.77
C THR A 187 7.53 7.66 7.29
N ILE A 188 6.32 7.36 7.75
CA ILE A 188 6.01 7.14 9.18
C ILE A 188 5.23 5.82 9.25
N SER A 189 5.79 4.80 9.89
CA SER A 189 5.15 3.50 10.06
C SER A 189 5.00 3.17 11.55
N LEU A 190 3.75 2.92 11.96
CA LEU A 190 3.39 2.50 13.31
C LEU A 190 2.97 1.02 13.25
N HIS A 191 3.79 0.11 13.76
CA HIS A 191 3.64 -1.33 13.52
C HIS A 191 4.10 -2.15 14.72
N GLU A 192 3.74 -3.41 14.78
CA GLU A 192 4.33 -4.33 15.74
C GLU A 192 5.80 -4.57 15.41
N SER A 193 6.62 -4.66 16.45
CA SER A 193 8.07 -4.78 16.32
C SER A 193 8.50 -5.92 15.40
N GLY A 194 9.44 -5.63 14.49
CA GLY A 194 10.06 -6.62 13.62
C GLY A 194 10.79 -7.76 14.35
N TYR A 195 10.98 -7.66 15.66
CA TYR A 195 11.48 -8.79 16.46
C TYR A 195 10.44 -9.90 16.67
N THR A 196 9.16 -9.58 16.51
CA THR A 196 8.04 -10.50 16.78
C THR A 196 7.14 -10.74 15.58
N LEU A 197 7.07 -9.78 14.64
CA LEU A 197 6.21 -9.86 13.48
C LEU A 197 6.99 -9.71 12.16
N PHE A 198 6.45 -10.29 11.08
CA PHE A 198 6.90 -10.04 9.70
C PHE A 198 6.81 -8.52 9.39
N PRO A 199 7.71 -7.94 8.58
CA PRO A 199 8.81 -8.56 7.81
C PRO A 199 10.14 -8.67 8.56
N GLY A 200 10.21 -8.29 9.82
CA GLY A 200 11.44 -8.36 10.61
C GLY A 200 12.34 -7.11 10.49
N THR A 201 11.78 -6.00 10.02
CA THR A 201 12.41 -4.68 9.83
C THR A 201 11.58 -3.59 10.51
N GLY A 202 11.93 -2.33 10.33
CA GLY A 202 11.20 -1.20 10.93
C GLY A 202 11.66 -0.90 12.35
N HIS A 203 12.95 -1.06 12.62
CA HIS A 203 13.54 -0.70 13.91
C HIS A 203 13.66 0.83 14.03
N GLU A 204 13.65 1.33 15.26
CA GLU A 204 13.70 2.77 15.56
C GLU A 204 14.96 3.48 15.06
N ASP A 205 16.03 2.75 14.77
CA ASP A 205 17.30 3.27 14.24
C ASP A 205 17.37 3.23 12.69
N GLU A 206 16.36 2.69 12.02
CA GLU A 206 16.23 2.73 10.57
C GLU A 206 15.67 4.08 10.11
N ILE A 207 16.50 5.12 10.16
CA ILE A 207 16.08 6.53 9.99
C ILE A 207 16.37 7.13 8.61
N GLY A 208 16.72 6.32 7.62
CA GLY A 208 17.13 6.79 6.29
C GLY A 208 18.64 6.93 6.13
N VAL A 209 19.08 7.19 4.89
CA VAL A 209 20.50 7.40 4.55
C VAL A 209 20.66 8.58 3.57
N GLY A 210 21.85 9.19 3.59
CA GLY A 210 22.16 10.30 2.67
C GLY A 210 21.19 11.47 2.82
N GLU A 211 20.55 11.88 1.73
CA GLU A 211 19.54 12.94 1.73
C GLU A 211 18.26 12.53 2.48
N GLY A 212 17.99 11.22 2.60
CA GLY A 212 16.86 10.67 3.33
C GLY A 212 17.07 10.52 4.84
N MET A 213 18.22 10.90 5.38
CA MET A 213 18.50 10.79 6.80
C MET A 213 17.50 11.60 7.63
N GLY A 214 16.74 10.94 8.53
CA GLY A 214 15.69 11.53 9.34
C GLY A 214 14.31 11.63 8.67
N TYR A 215 14.17 11.09 7.43
CA TYR A 215 12.91 11.06 6.71
C TYR A 215 12.25 9.66 6.70
N SER A 216 12.82 8.68 7.40
CA SER A 216 12.20 7.40 7.72
C SER A 216 11.98 7.34 9.22
N VAL A 217 10.73 7.16 9.65
CA VAL A 217 10.33 7.14 11.05
C VAL A 217 9.58 5.85 11.34
N ASN A 218 10.12 5.05 12.25
CA ASN A 218 9.56 3.79 12.69
C ASN A 218 9.13 3.88 14.16
N VAL A 219 7.92 3.42 14.44
CA VAL A 219 7.36 3.33 15.79
C VAL A 219 6.99 1.86 16.04
N PRO A 220 7.99 1.01 16.39
CA PRO A 220 7.75 -0.39 16.65
C PRO A 220 7.11 -0.59 18.03
N PHE A 221 5.96 -1.21 18.08
CA PHE A 221 5.26 -1.56 19.32
C PHE A 221 5.56 -2.99 19.77
N PRO A 222 5.55 -3.26 21.08
CA PRO A 222 5.54 -4.63 21.55
C PRO A 222 4.21 -5.32 21.19
N PRO A 223 4.20 -6.66 21.07
CA PRO A 223 2.96 -7.42 20.93
C PRO A 223 1.94 -7.06 22.01
N MET A 224 0.65 -7.11 21.67
CA MET A 224 -0.44 -6.79 22.58
C MET A 224 -0.49 -5.33 23.05
N THR A 225 0.05 -4.41 22.29
CA THR A 225 -0.11 -2.97 22.56
C THR A 225 -1.59 -2.59 22.48
N ASP A 226 -2.05 -1.88 23.49
CA ASP A 226 -3.45 -1.44 23.59
C ASP A 226 -3.72 -0.12 22.84
N ASP A 227 -5.01 0.18 22.67
CA ASP A 227 -5.46 1.39 21.97
C ASP A 227 -4.94 2.67 22.61
N GLU A 228 -4.84 2.73 23.95
CA GLU A 228 -4.40 3.92 24.66
C GLU A 228 -2.93 4.23 24.34
N SER A 229 -2.07 3.23 24.41
CA SER A 229 -0.64 3.35 24.10
C SER A 229 -0.41 3.69 22.63
N TYR A 230 -1.15 3.03 21.74
CA TYR A 230 -1.04 3.27 20.29
C TYR A 230 -1.48 4.70 19.92
N LEU A 231 -2.66 5.13 20.38
CA LEU A 231 -3.20 6.47 20.11
C LEU A 231 -2.34 7.56 20.71
N TRP A 232 -1.82 7.36 21.92
CA TRP A 232 -0.89 8.30 22.53
C TRP A 232 0.37 8.47 21.66
N ALA A 233 0.99 7.38 21.21
CA ALA A 233 2.17 7.47 20.35
C ALA A 233 1.86 8.13 18.99
N PHE A 234 0.70 7.80 18.39
CA PHE A 234 0.25 8.44 17.17
C PHE A 234 0.11 9.97 17.33
N GLU A 235 -0.56 10.41 18.37
CA GLU A 235 -0.81 11.84 18.62
C GLU A 235 0.47 12.62 18.92
N GLU A 236 1.44 12.01 19.62
CA GLU A 236 2.70 12.64 19.96
C GLU A 236 3.69 12.71 18.78
N ILE A 237 3.63 11.75 17.86
CA ILE A 237 4.63 11.59 16.78
C ILE A 237 4.11 12.12 15.45
N VAL A 238 2.95 11.65 14.99
CA VAL A 238 2.51 11.85 13.60
C VAL A 238 2.17 13.32 13.30
N PRO A 239 1.28 14.01 14.04
CA PRO A 239 0.90 15.37 13.70
C PRO A 239 2.06 16.38 13.75
N PRO A 240 2.99 16.33 14.74
CA PRO A 240 4.15 17.22 14.76
C PRO A 240 5.07 17.01 13.56
N LEU A 241 5.34 15.76 13.17
CA LEU A 241 6.20 15.44 12.04
C LEU A 241 5.57 15.89 10.72
N VAL A 242 4.28 15.59 10.49
CA VAL A 242 3.54 16.04 9.31
C VAL A 242 3.56 17.56 9.20
N LYS A 243 3.30 18.26 10.31
CA LYS A 243 3.33 19.72 10.36
C LYS A 243 4.72 20.29 10.08
N GLY A 244 5.75 19.66 10.66
CA GLY A 244 7.16 20.07 10.47
C GLY A 244 7.65 19.86 9.04
N PHE A 245 7.25 18.74 8.41
CA PHE A 245 7.59 18.43 7.04
C PHE A 245 6.85 19.32 6.03
N GLY A 246 5.59 19.67 6.28
CA GLY A 246 4.77 20.52 5.43
C GLY A 246 4.50 19.89 4.05
N PRO A 247 3.81 18.73 3.97
CA PRO A 247 3.57 18.03 2.71
C PRO A 247 2.53 18.75 1.85
N ASP A 248 2.61 18.52 0.54
CA ASP A 248 1.54 18.85 -0.41
C ASP A 248 0.42 17.79 -0.39
N VAL A 249 0.82 16.52 -0.17
CA VAL A 249 -0.09 15.36 -0.15
C VAL A 249 0.27 14.44 1.01
N VAL A 250 -0.75 13.94 1.71
CA VAL A 250 -0.63 12.86 2.68
C VAL A 250 -1.21 11.59 2.06
N VAL A 251 -0.41 10.54 2.01
CA VAL A 251 -0.81 9.20 1.58
C VAL A 251 -0.88 8.31 2.82
N THR A 252 -1.98 7.59 3.01
CA THR A 252 -2.17 6.73 4.18
C THR A 252 -2.43 5.29 3.74
N GLN A 253 -1.72 4.34 4.36
CA GLN A 253 -2.04 2.92 4.34
C GLN A 253 -2.84 2.62 5.62
N LEU A 254 -4.03 2.06 5.45
CA LEU A 254 -5.00 1.87 6.51
C LEU A 254 -5.31 0.37 6.66
N GLY A 255 -4.28 -0.45 6.83
CA GLY A 255 -4.39 -1.86 7.17
C GLY A 255 -5.27 -2.04 8.41
N VAL A 256 -6.16 -3.03 8.37
CA VAL A 256 -7.12 -3.30 9.44
C VAL A 256 -6.77 -4.56 10.22
N ASP A 257 -5.56 -5.06 10.05
CA ASP A 257 -5.02 -6.23 10.72
C ASP A 257 -4.51 -5.96 12.16
N THR A 258 -4.66 -4.72 12.62
CA THR A 258 -4.48 -4.30 14.02
C THR A 258 -5.63 -4.71 14.95
N PHE A 259 -6.67 -5.40 14.43
CA PHE A 259 -7.75 -5.90 15.28
C PHE A 259 -7.28 -7.06 16.16
N TYR A 260 -7.72 -7.06 17.42
CA TYR A 260 -7.37 -8.06 18.45
C TYR A 260 -7.53 -9.53 18.02
N ASP A 261 -8.49 -9.83 17.15
CA ASP A 261 -8.80 -11.16 16.66
C ASP A 261 -8.35 -11.40 15.20
N ASP A 262 -7.43 -10.57 14.70
CA ASP A 262 -6.83 -10.85 13.39
C ASP A 262 -6.04 -12.16 13.44
N PRO A 263 -6.18 -13.03 12.43
CA PRO A 263 -5.54 -14.34 12.46
C PRO A 263 -4.03 -14.33 12.17
N LEU A 264 -3.45 -13.19 11.78
CA LEU A 264 -2.05 -13.08 11.34
C LEU A 264 -1.21 -12.14 12.20
N ALA A 265 -1.82 -11.14 12.83
CA ALA A 265 -1.13 -10.12 13.62
C ALA A 265 -1.75 -9.96 15.01
#